data_cca13cc692b1d2b48722b1e60d17dace
#
_entry.id   cca13cc692b1d2b48722b1e60d17dace
#
_cell.length_a   1.000
_cell.length_b   1.000
_cell.length_c   1.000
_cell.angle_alpha   90.00
_cell.angle_beta   90.00
_cell.angle_gamma   90.00
#
_symmetry.space_group_name_H-M   'P 1'
#
loop_
_entity.id
_entity.type
_entity.pdbx_description
1 polymer ?
#
loop_
_entity_poly.entity_id
_entity_poly.type
_entity_poly.pdbx_seq_one_letter_code
_entity_poly.pdbx_strand_id
1 'polypeptide(L)'
;MNKYLSFGGGVNSVALHLYLIDRGEKFESVFVHHDTDWPETYTYVAGFQWWLKLNGYRPITILRPKMFRQGRYFNSLIEYCEIQRMVPHFSVRWCTSQFKVKPMHDYIKKPATVFLGIDADEAKRAKIRVQAGVEDRWPLLEADIGREGCKQIIRAHGLPVPPKSGCYICPFMRLGQWKRLRREEPCLFRRVVDLEAKNIEYRKERGKNPMYLYQNRKATLPNVVDEKQRQIFEQDEYPPCQCGL
;
A
#
# COMPACT_ATOMS: atom_id res chain seq x y z
N MET A 1 13.76 23.62 5.00
CA MET A 1 13.90 22.16 4.73
C MET A 1 12.65 21.71 4.00
N ASN A 2 12.76 20.91 2.94
CA ASN A 2 11.62 20.42 2.18
C ASN A 2 10.81 19.42 3.05
N LYS A 3 9.48 19.47 2.98
CA LYS A 3 8.61 18.58 3.75
C LYS A 3 7.71 17.80 2.83
N TYR A 4 7.68 16.48 2.99
CA TYR A 4 6.91 15.58 2.17
C TYR A 4 6.05 14.68 3.05
N LEU A 5 4.84 14.35 2.58
CA LEU A 5 4.00 13.32 3.16
C LEU A 5 4.00 12.10 2.24
N SER A 6 4.45 10.95 2.73
CA SER A 6 4.27 9.68 2.04
C SER A 6 2.80 9.26 2.13
N PHE A 7 2.06 9.49 1.04
CA PHE A 7 0.61 9.32 0.99
C PHE A 7 0.24 7.97 0.39
N GLY A 8 -0.45 7.13 1.16
CA GLY A 8 -0.86 5.79 0.74
C GLY A 8 -2.35 5.63 0.42
N GLY A 9 -3.15 6.70 0.46
CA GLY A 9 -4.60 6.65 0.21
C GLY A 9 -5.43 5.95 1.30
N GLY A 10 -4.83 5.51 2.39
CA GLY A 10 -5.52 4.90 3.53
C GLY A 10 -5.82 5.89 4.65
N VAL A 11 -6.58 5.43 5.66
CA VAL A 11 -7.08 6.27 6.76
C VAL A 11 -5.98 7.11 7.40
N ASN A 12 -4.86 6.50 7.78
CA ASN A 12 -3.79 7.22 8.48
C ASN A 12 -3.14 8.29 7.62
N SER A 13 -2.90 8.04 6.33
CA SER A 13 -2.29 9.02 5.44
C SER A 13 -3.23 10.17 5.07
N VAL A 14 -4.53 9.91 4.98
CA VAL A 14 -5.55 10.95 4.77
C VAL A 14 -5.71 11.80 6.04
N ALA A 15 -5.84 11.15 7.20
CA ALA A 15 -5.91 11.87 8.48
C ALA A 15 -4.66 12.73 8.73
N LEU A 16 -3.46 12.19 8.44
CA LEU A 16 -2.22 12.94 8.59
C LEU A 16 -2.17 14.14 7.64
N HIS A 17 -2.65 13.99 6.40
CA HIS A 17 -2.72 15.12 5.45
C HIS A 17 -3.58 16.26 6.01
N LEU A 18 -4.78 15.93 6.49
CA LEU A 18 -5.72 16.89 7.07
C LEU A 18 -5.17 17.50 8.36
N TYR A 19 -4.62 16.68 9.24
CA TYR A 19 -3.98 17.13 10.48
C TYR A 19 -2.85 18.14 10.24
N LEU A 20 -2.03 17.94 9.21
CA LEU A 20 -0.97 18.88 8.84
C LEU A 20 -1.53 20.17 8.24
N ILE A 21 -2.62 20.10 7.46
CA ILE A 21 -3.35 21.27 6.95
C ILE A 21 -3.87 22.12 8.12
N ASP A 22 -4.55 21.52 9.09
CA ASP A 22 -5.13 22.21 10.24
C ASP A 22 -4.07 22.94 11.07
N ARG A 23 -2.83 22.48 11.03
CA ARG A 23 -1.68 23.11 11.69
C ARG A 23 -0.96 24.16 10.83
N GLY A 24 -1.48 24.43 9.64
CA GLY A 24 -0.85 25.38 8.70
C GLY A 24 0.51 24.91 8.17
N GLU A 25 0.79 23.59 8.24
CA GLU A 25 2.06 23.04 7.80
C GLU A 25 2.18 23.10 6.28
N LYS A 26 3.36 23.51 5.77
CA LYS A 26 3.64 23.52 4.34
C LYS A 26 4.38 22.26 3.93
N PHE A 27 3.74 21.41 3.15
CA PHE A 27 4.28 20.12 2.71
C PHE A 27 3.78 19.74 1.32
N GLU A 28 4.36 18.71 0.76
CA GLU A 28 3.92 18.08 -0.49
C GLU A 28 3.54 16.63 -0.23
N SER A 29 2.30 16.26 -0.53
CA SER A 29 1.87 14.86 -0.49
C SER A 29 2.26 14.14 -1.77
N VAL A 30 2.84 12.96 -1.63
CA VAL A 30 3.33 12.14 -2.74
C VAL A 30 2.70 10.76 -2.67
N PHE A 31 1.97 10.38 -3.72
CA PHE A 31 1.38 9.07 -3.92
C PHE A 31 2.10 8.31 -5.03
N VAL A 32 2.56 7.10 -4.77
CA VAL A 32 3.20 6.27 -5.79
C VAL A 32 2.17 5.30 -6.38
N HIS A 33 1.78 5.57 -7.61
CA HIS A 33 0.80 4.77 -8.36
C HIS A 33 1.51 3.62 -9.08
N HIS A 34 1.38 2.39 -8.57
CA HIS A 34 2.06 1.20 -9.07
C HIS A 34 1.12 0.12 -9.64
N ASP A 35 -0.12 0.48 -9.94
CA ASP A 35 -1.18 -0.33 -10.59
C ASP A 35 -1.65 -1.58 -9.83
N THR A 36 -1.32 -1.73 -8.56
CA THR A 36 -1.76 -2.90 -7.77
C THR A 36 -2.51 -2.59 -6.49
N ASP A 37 -2.75 -1.31 -6.16
CA ASP A 37 -3.69 -1.02 -5.07
C ASP A 37 -5.11 -1.39 -5.50
N TRP A 38 -5.98 -1.63 -4.53
CA TRP A 38 -7.39 -1.89 -4.80
C TRP A 38 -8.02 -0.74 -5.60
N PRO A 39 -8.95 -0.99 -6.56
CA PRO A 39 -9.59 0.05 -7.36
C PRO A 39 -10.21 1.17 -6.53
N GLU A 40 -10.83 0.81 -5.41
CA GLU A 40 -11.43 1.73 -4.46
C GLU A 40 -10.42 2.71 -3.83
N THR A 41 -9.15 2.31 -3.69
CA THR A 41 -8.08 3.20 -3.22
C THR A 41 -7.81 4.30 -4.26
N TYR A 42 -7.73 3.95 -5.54
CA TYR A 42 -7.54 4.94 -6.61
C TYR A 42 -8.72 5.88 -6.74
N THR A 43 -9.95 5.36 -6.65
CA THR A 43 -11.19 6.16 -6.64
C THR A 43 -11.18 7.16 -5.48
N TYR A 44 -10.82 6.69 -4.28
CA TYR A 44 -10.74 7.57 -3.12
C TYR A 44 -9.67 8.66 -3.29
N VAL A 45 -8.47 8.29 -3.75
CA VAL A 45 -7.38 9.25 -4.01
C VAL A 45 -7.81 10.31 -5.02
N ALA A 46 -8.51 9.92 -6.10
CA ALA A 46 -9.04 10.87 -7.08
C ALA A 46 -10.08 11.82 -6.47
N GLY A 47 -11.01 11.30 -5.67
CA GLY A 47 -12.00 12.11 -4.94
C GLY A 47 -11.35 13.07 -3.95
N PHE A 48 -10.34 12.61 -3.21
CA PHE A 48 -9.60 13.44 -2.27
C PHE A 48 -8.79 14.53 -2.99
N GLN A 49 -8.18 14.23 -4.13
CA GLN A 49 -7.54 15.23 -5.00
C GLN A 49 -8.51 16.33 -5.42
N TRP A 50 -9.73 15.95 -5.79
CA TRP A 50 -10.79 16.89 -6.16
C TRP A 50 -11.19 17.78 -4.98
N TRP A 51 -11.39 17.16 -3.80
CA TRP A 51 -11.68 17.90 -2.57
C TRP A 51 -10.59 18.91 -2.22
N LEU A 52 -9.31 18.51 -2.30
CA LEU A 52 -8.17 19.41 -2.08
C LEU A 52 -8.22 20.62 -3.02
N LYS A 53 -8.47 20.38 -4.30
CA LYS A 53 -8.57 21.44 -5.31
C LYS A 53 -9.72 22.42 -5.00
N LEU A 54 -10.90 21.92 -4.65
CA LEU A 54 -12.06 22.75 -4.32
C LEU A 54 -11.83 23.63 -3.09
N ASN A 55 -11.04 23.16 -2.14
CA ASN A 55 -10.72 23.89 -0.91
C ASN A 55 -9.41 24.71 -1.00
N GLY A 56 -8.84 24.86 -2.20
CA GLY A 56 -7.64 25.68 -2.41
C GLY A 56 -6.34 25.07 -1.87
N TYR A 57 -6.33 23.79 -1.55
CA TYR A 57 -5.14 23.10 -1.08
C TYR A 57 -4.29 22.55 -2.22
N ARG A 58 -3.01 22.35 -1.94
CA ARG A 58 -2.08 21.75 -2.89
C ARG A 58 -2.50 20.32 -3.23
N PRO A 59 -2.60 19.95 -4.53
CA PRO A 59 -2.93 18.59 -4.94
C PRO A 59 -1.80 17.61 -4.58
N ILE A 60 -2.15 16.32 -4.51
CA ILE A 60 -1.20 15.22 -4.30
C ILE A 60 -0.36 15.05 -5.58
N THR A 61 0.94 14.99 -5.44
CA THR A 61 1.85 14.61 -6.52
C THR A 61 1.77 13.10 -6.75
N ILE A 62 1.43 12.69 -7.97
CA ILE A 62 1.35 11.27 -8.33
C ILE A 62 2.61 10.86 -9.07
N LEU A 63 3.33 9.91 -8.50
CA LEU A 63 4.52 9.33 -9.11
C LEU A 63 4.21 7.96 -9.71
N ARG A 64 4.94 7.61 -10.78
CA ARG A 64 5.01 6.26 -11.31
C ARG A 64 6.39 5.66 -11.00
N PRO A 65 6.47 4.40 -10.57
CA PRO A 65 7.75 3.72 -10.41
C PRO A 65 8.54 3.71 -11.72
N LYS A 66 9.88 3.67 -11.62
CA LYS A 66 10.78 3.50 -12.77
C LYS A 66 11.79 2.42 -12.43
N MET A 67 11.34 1.16 -12.47
CA MET A 67 12.24 0.04 -12.23
C MET A 67 12.86 -0.44 -13.52
N PHE A 68 14.19 -0.37 -13.63
CA PHE A 68 14.92 -0.89 -14.76
C PHE A 68 15.34 -2.34 -14.53
N ARG A 69 15.02 -3.24 -15.49
CA ARG A 69 15.48 -4.63 -15.48
C ARG A 69 15.51 -5.20 -16.88
N GLN A 70 16.55 -5.93 -17.20
CA GLN A 70 16.71 -6.62 -18.50
C GLN A 70 16.44 -5.71 -19.70
N GLY A 71 17.05 -4.52 -19.73
CA GLY A 71 16.96 -3.59 -20.85
C GLY A 71 15.64 -2.79 -20.96
N ARG A 72 14.69 -2.94 -20.02
CA ARG A 72 13.43 -2.19 -20.05
C ARG A 72 13.07 -1.55 -18.72
N TYR A 73 12.25 -0.50 -18.79
CA TYR A 73 11.65 0.14 -17.63
C TYR A 73 10.26 -0.42 -17.35
N PHE A 74 9.95 -0.60 -16.06
CA PHE A 74 8.64 -0.98 -15.56
C PHE A 74 8.10 0.14 -14.67
N ASN A 75 6.89 0.58 -14.95
CA ASN A 75 6.15 1.55 -14.15
C ASN A 75 4.93 0.93 -13.43
N SER A 76 4.67 -0.34 -13.68
CA SER A 76 3.59 -1.13 -13.11
C SER A 76 4.14 -2.36 -12.38
N LEU A 77 3.74 -2.54 -11.12
CA LEU A 77 4.16 -3.70 -10.33
C LEU A 77 3.56 -5.00 -10.87
N ILE A 78 2.31 -4.97 -11.31
CA ILE A 78 1.68 -6.19 -11.85
C ILE A 78 2.31 -6.59 -13.17
N GLU A 79 2.58 -5.65 -14.07
CA GLU A 79 3.27 -5.92 -15.33
C GLU A 79 4.67 -6.52 -15.09
N TYR A 80 5.41 -5.94 -14.13
CA TYR A 80 6.70 -6.47 -13.72
C TYR A 80 6.60 -7.92 -13.24
N CYS A 81 5.61 -8.21 -12.37
CA CYS A 81 5.37 -9.55 -11.85
C CYS A 81 5.06 -10.55 -12.98
N GLU A 82 4.21 -10.17 -13.93
CA GLU A 82 3.79 -11.01 -15.05
C GLU A 82 4.95 -11.34 -15.98
N ILE A 83 5.74 -10.34 -16.37
CA ILE A 83 6.87 -10.52 -17.31
C ILE A 83 8.01 -11.29 -16.65
N GLN A 84 8.30 -10.99 -15.38
CA GLN A 84 9.36 -11.70 -14.64
C GLN A 84 8.90 -13.03 -14.05
N ARG A 85 7.62 -13.40 -14.23
CA ARG A 85 6.99 -14.59 -13.63
C ARG A 85 7.26 -14.68 -12.13
N MET A 86 7.13 -13.54 -11.43
CA MET A 86 7.41 -13.39 -10.02
C MET A 86 6.16 -13.00 -9.25
N VAL A 87 6.02 -13.52 -8.04
CA VAL A 87 5.00 -13.07 -7.09
C VAL A 87 5.65 -12.31 -5.93
N PRO A 88 4.98 -11.32 -5.32
CA PRO A 88 5.43 -10.73 -4.08
C PRO A 88 5.59 -11.78 -2.98
N HIS A 89 6.60 -11.60 -2.13
CA HIS A 89 6.87 -12.52 -1.03
C HIS A 89 6.99 -11.76 0.30
N PHE A 90 6.44 -12.34 1.38
CA PHE A 90 6.37 -11.68 2.67
C PHE A 90 7.75 -11.43 3.31
N SER A 91 8.72 -12.33 3.13
CA SER A 91 10.05 -12.22 3.76
C SER A 91 10.94 -11.16 3.10
N VAL A 92 10.83 -10.95 1.78
CA VAL A 92 11.81 -10.11 1.05
C VAL A 92 11.28 -8.70 0.80
N ARG A 93 9.98 -8.50 0.73
CA ARG A 93 9.29 -7.20 0.54
C ARG A 93 9.87 -6.31 -0.59
N TRP A 94 10.48 -6.94 -1.60
CA TRP A 94 11.10 -6.23 -2.73
C TRP A 94 10.13 -5.31 -3.47
N CYS A 95 8.83 -5.69 -3.51
CA CYS A 95 7.78 -4.89 -4.13
C CYS A 95 7.64 -3.52 -3.42
N THR A 96 7.65 -3.49 -2.08
CA THR A 96 7.62 -2.25 -1.32
C THR A 96 8.87 -1.40 -1.59
N SER A 97 10.04 -2.02 -1.52
CA SER A 97 11.32 -1.32 -1.74
C SER A 97 11.38 -0.68 -3.12
N GLN A 98 11.10 -1.43 -4.19
CA GLN A 98 11.31 -0.98 -5.57
C GLN A 98 10.15 -0.15 -6.12
N PHE A 99 8.90 -0.45 -5.75
CA PHE A 99 7.73 0.17 -6.35
C PHE A 99 7.02 1.21 -5.46
N LYS A 100 7.45 1.37 -4.20
CA LYS A 100 6.91 2.41 -3.29
C LYS A 100 8.00 3.29 -2.70
N VAL A 101 9.00 2.69 -2.05
CA VAL A 101 10.04 3.45 -1.32
C VAL A 101 11.00 4.14 -2.27
N LYS A 102 11.59 3.40 -3.22
CA LYS A 102 12.57 3.96 -4.16
C LYS A 102 12.02 5.13 -4.97
N PRO A 103 10.83 5.08 -5.60
CA PRO A 103 10.28 6.22 -6.33
C PRO A 103 10.12 7.48 -5.48
N MET A 104 9.74 7.31 -4.21
CA MET A 104 9.64 8.42 -3.25
C MET A 104 11.03 8.99 -2.95
N HIS A 105 12.03 8.15 -2.69
CA HIS A 105 13.40 8.57 -2.41
C HIS A 105 14.07 9.26 -3.58
N ASP A 106 13.81 8.80 -4.81
CA ASP A 106 14.35 9.39 -6.03
C ASP A 106 13.72 10.78 -6.31
N TYR A 107 12.50 11.02 -5.80
CA TYR A 107 11.75 12.25 -6.01
C TYR A 107 12.10 13.36 -5.02
N ILE A 108 12.28 13.03 -3.73
CA ILE A 108 12.47 14.03 -2.67
C ILE A 108 13.78 14.77 -2.82
N LYS A 109 13.71 16.11 -2.66
CA LYS A 109 14.88 16.99 -2.67
C LYS A 109 15.42 17.15 -1.25
N LYS A 110 16.64 16.69 -1.03
CA LYS A 110 17.31 16.74 0.27
C LYS A 110 17.94 18.15 0.53
N PRO A 111 18.05 18.60 1.78
CA PRO A 111 17.55 17.96 3.00
C PRO A 111 16.02 17.99 3.10
N ALA A 112 15.42 16.93 3.64
CA ALA A 112 13.99 16.76 3.69
C ALA A 112 13.49 16.13 4.99
N THR A 113 12.28 16.51 5.44
CA THR A 113 11.47 15.79 6.41
C THR A 113 10.42 14.97 5.67
N VAL A 114 10.25 13.71 6.01
CA VAL A 114 9.21 12.84 5.46
C VAL A 114 8.23 12.47 6.56
N PHE A 115 6.98 12.91 6.41
CA PHE A 115 5.88 12.56 7.29
C PHE A 115 5.30 11.20 6.89
N LEU A 116 5.12 10.32 7.87
CA LEU A 116 4.63 8.96 7.68
C LEU A 116 3.36 8.74 8.51
N GLY A 117 2.30 8.25 7.87
CA GLY A 117 1.00 7.98 8.49
C GLY A 117 1.01 6.72 9.34
N ILE A 118 1.69 6.76 10.48
CA ILE A 118 1.67 5.75 11.53
C ILE A 118 0.91 6.35 12.71
N ASP A 119 -0.20 5.73 13.09
CA ASP A 119 -1.01 6.13 14.24
C ASP A 119 -0.49 5.53 15.57
N ALA A 120 -1.04 5.95 16.69
CA ALA A 120 -0.62 5.49 18.02
C ALA A 120 -0.82 3.99 18.22
N ASP A 121 -1.87 3.39 17.61
CA ASP A 121 -2.16 1.95 17.70
C ASP A 121 -1.11 1.11 16.96
N GLU A 122 -0.37 1.73 16.04
CA GLU A 122 0.66 1.09 15.22
C GLU A 122 2.10 1.50 15.62
N ALA A 123 2.33 2.04 16.81
CA ALA A 123 3.62 2.60 17.28
C ALA A 123 4.82 1.65 17.02
N LYS A 124 4.64 0.34 17.15
CA LYS A 124 5.69 -0.67 16.89
C LYS A 124 6.23 -0.66 15.45
N ARG A 125 5.53 0.01 14.52
CA ARG A 125 5.94 0.15 13.11
C ARG A 125 6.85 1.36 12.88
N ALA A 126 6.84 2.33 13.80
CA ALA A 126 7.69 3.51 13.72
C ALA A 126 9.15 3.08 13.96
N LYS A 127 9.90 2.94 12.88
CA LYS A 127 11.32 2.62 12.91
C LYS A 127 12.09 3.75 12.28
N ILE A 128 13.06 4.30 13.04
CA ILE A 128 13.98 5.31 12.49
C ILE A 128 14.77 4.66 11.37
N ARG A 129 14.71 5.26 10.19
CA ARG A 129 15.55 4.89 9.06
C ARG A 129 16.67 5.89 8.96
N VAL A 130 17.90 5.40 9.04
CA VAL A 130 19.07 6.25 8.85
C VAL A 130 19.26 6.47 7.35
N GLN A 131 18.86 7.64 6.86
CA GLN A 131 19.14 8.06 5.49
C GLN A 131 19.72 9.47 5.50
N ALA A 132 20.91 9.63 4.94
CA ALA A 132 21.58 10.92 4.90
C ALA A 132 20.70 12.01 4.25
N GLY A 133 20.46 13.10 4.99
CA GLY A 133 19.66 14.24 4.56
C GLY A 133 18.14 14.01 4.56
N VAL A 134 17.64 12.94 5.19
CA VAL A 134 16.19 12.69 5.35
C VAL A 134 15.89 12.38 6.81
N GLU A 135 14.90 13.08 7.36
CA GLU A 135 14.35 12.87 8.68
C GLU A 135 12.93 12.33 8.56
N ASP A 136 12.68 11.13 9.09
CA ASP A 136 11.32 10.58 9.18
C ASP A 136 10.62 11.10 10.44
N ARG A 137 9.33 11.50 10.30
CA ARG A 137 8.49 11.92 11.42
C ARG A 137 7.11 11.27 11.37
N TRP A 138 6.53 11.08 12.54
CA TRP A 138 5.22 10.43 12.73
C TRP A 138 4.26 11.31 13.52
N PRO A 139 3.74 12.41 12.94
CA PRO A 139 2.97 13.41 13.70
C PRO A 139 1.71 12.87 14.38
N LEU A 140 1.06 11.82 13.83
CA LEU A 140 -0.09 11.19 14.49
C LEU A 140 0.33 10.43 15.75
N LEU A 141 1.45 9.71 15.70
CA LEU A 141 2.02 9.03 16.86
C LEU A 141 2.52 10.05 17.90
N GLU A 142 3.19 11.12 17.47
CA GLU A 142 3.68 12.21 18.32
C GLU A 142 2.52 12.92 19.06
N ALA A 143 1.33 12.94 18.47
CA ALA A 143 0.12 13.53 19.04
C ALA A 143 -0.79 12.52 19.74
N ASP A 144 -0.35 11.27 19.91
CA ASP A 144 -1.12 10.16 20.51
C ASP A 144 -2.49 9.93 19.83
N ILE A 145 -2.55 10.11 18.50
CA ILE A 145 -3.76 9.91 17.71
C ILE A 145 -3.80 8.47 17.21
N GLY A 146 -4.73 7.68 17.74
CA GLY A 146 -5.00 6.32 17.30
C GLY A 146 -5.95 6.26 16.10
N ARG A 147 -6.31 5.04 15.69
CA ARG A 147 -7.11 4.77 14.49
C ARG A 147 -8.46 5.47 14.49
N GLU A 148 -9.16 5.51 15.61
CA GLU A 148 -10.46 6.18 15.69
C GLU A 148 -10.31 7.70 15.63
N GLY A 149 -9.29 8.27 16.26
CA GLY A 149 -8.95 9.69 16.11
C GLY A 149 -8.67 10.07 14.67
N CYS A 150 -7.96 9.22 13.92
CA CYS A 150 -7.77 9.42 12.49
C CYS A 150 -9.10 9.50 11.71
N LYS A 151 -10.06 8.60 12.01
CA LYS A 151 -11.38 8.63 11.37
C LYS A 151 -12.17 9.88 11.75
N GLN A 152 -12.07 10.34 13.00
CA GLN A 152 -12.71 11.57 13.46
C GLN A 152 -12.19 12.80 12.71
N ILE A 153 -10.86 12.93 12.54
CA ILE A 153 -10.26 13.99 11.74
C ILE A 153 -10.84 14.01 10.32
N ILE A 154 -10.93 12.85 9.66
CA ILE A 154 -11.47 12.75 8.30
C ILE A 154 -12.94 13.18 8.24
N ARG A 155 -13.76 12.71 9.19
CA ARG A 155 -15.20 13.06 9.25
C ARG A 155 -15.41 14.55 9.55
N ALA A 156 -14.57 15.15 10.39
CA ALA A 156 -14.64 16.57 10.72
C ALA A 156 -14.46 17.48 9.48
N HIS A 157 -13.74 17.00 8.46
CA HIS A 157 -13.60 17.67 7.18
C HIS A 157 -14.71 17.34 6.17
N GLY A 158 -15.78 16.66 6.59
CA GLY A 158 -16.88 16.26 5.71
C GLY A 158 -16.53 15.17 4.71
N LEU A 159 -15.42 14.46 4.91
CA LEU A 159 -14.95 13.40 4.01
C LEU A 159 -15.39 12.02 4.47
N PRO A 160 -15.69 11.11 3.54
CA PRO A 160 -15.89 9.70 3.87
C PRO A 160 -14.57 9.08 4.33
N VAL A 161 -14.65 8.17 5.29
CA VAL A 161 -13.46 7.40 5.72
C VAL A 161 -13.02 6.48 4.59
N PRO A 162 -11.73 6.54 4.16
CA PRO A 162 -11.26 5.70 3.06
C PRO A 162 -11.34 4.21 3.39
N PRO A 163 -11.54 3.37 2.39
CA PRO A 163 -11.41 1.93 2.54
C PRO A 163 -9.98 1.58 2.94
N LYS A 164 -9.77 0.32 3.36
CA LYS A 164 -8.43 -0.15 3.66
C LYS A 164 -7.58 -0.13 2.39
N SER A 165 -6.56 0.72 2.35
CA SER A 165 -5.58 0.72 1.26
C SER A 165 -4.68 -0.52 1.32
N GLY A 166 -4.25 -0.99 0.15
CA GLY A 166 -3.35 -2.13 0.02
C GLY A 166 -3.35 -2.68 -1.40
N CYS A 167 -2.41 -3.59 -1.67
CA CYS A 167 -2.29 -4.20 -3.00
C CYS A 167 -3.14 -5.47 -3.09
N TYR A 168 -3.86 -5.64 -4.21
CA TYR A 168 -4.65 -6.86 -4.47
C TYR A 168 -3.81 -8.10 -4.79
N ILE A 169 -2.47 -7.95 -4.92
CA ILE A 169 -1.50 -9.06 -5.04
C ILE A 169 -0.66 -9.25 -3.78
N CYS A 170 -1.09 -8.69 -2.64
CA CYS A 170 -0.27 -8.67 -1.44
C CYS A 170 -0.28 -10.04 -0.72
N PRO A 171 0.89 -10.65 -0.43
CA PRO A 171 0.96 -11.92 0.29
C PRO A 171 0.50 -11.81 1.75
N PHE A 172 0.33 -10.59 2.28
CA PHE A 172 -0.20 -10.35 3.62
C PHE A 172 -1.73 -10.28 3.67
N MET A 173 -2.42 -10.46 2.53
CA MET A 173 -3.88 -10.52 2.53
C MET A 173 -4.38 -11.74 3.28
N ARG A 174 -5.38 -11.54 4.13
CA ARG A 174 -6.10 -12.62 4.81
C ARG A 174 -7.05 -13.34 3.85
N LEU A 175 -7.50 -14.52 4.24
CA LEU A 175 -8.42 -15.31 3.42
C LEU A 175 -9.69 -14.54 3.05
N GLY A 176 -10.29 -13.80 4.00
CA GLY A 176 -11.46 -12.95 3.73
C GLY A 176 -11.21 -11.91 2.63
N GLN A 177 -10.00 -11.33 2.56
CA GLN A 177 -9.64 -10.39 1.49
C GLN A 177 -9.49 -11.07 0.13
N TRP A 178 -8.94 -12.30 0.07
CA TRP A 178 -8.89 -13.10 -1.15
C TRP A 178 -10.29 -13.49 -1.64
N LYS A 179 -11.18 -13.90 -0.71
CA LYS A 179 -12.60 -14.15 -1.02
C LYS A 179 -13.31 -12.89 -1.51
N ARG A 180 -13.05 -11.75 -0.89
CA ARG A 180 -13.56 -10.45 -1.31
C ARG A 180 -13.09 -10.09 -2.73
N LEU A 181 -11.79 -10.25 -3.02
CA LEU A 181 -11.23 -9.98 -4.35
C LEU A 181 -11.91 -10.83 -5.42
N ARG A 182 -12.14 -12.12 -5.15
CA ARG A 182 -12.85 -13.01 -6.07
C ARG A 182 -14.29 -12.55 -6.32
N ARG A 183 -14.99 -12.10 -5.28
CA ARG A 183 -16.39 -11.68 -5.36
C ARG A 183 -16.56 -10.33 -6.02
N GLU A 184 -15.76 -9.35 -5.63
CA GLU A 184 -15.94 -7.95 -6.02
C GLU A 184 -15.14 -7.58 -7.27
N GLU A 185 -13.99 -8.20 -7.47
CA GLU A 185 -13.07 -7.92 -8.58
C GLU A 185 -12.63 -9.22 -9.28
N PRO A 186 -13.56 -9.97 -9.91
CA PRO A 186 -13.28 -11.30 -10.45
C PRO A 186 -12.23 -11.28 -11.56
N CYS A 187 -12.14 -10.20 -12.34
CA CYS A 187 -11.11 -10.04 -13.37
C CYS A 187 -9.72 -9.89 -12.75
N LEU A 188 -9.58 -9.10 -11.68
CA LEU A 188 -8.32 -8.97 -10.96
C LEU A 188 -7.94 -10.28 -10.24
N PHE A 189 -8.92 -10.96 -9.63
CA PHE A 189 -8.67 -12.26 -9.01
C PHE A 189 -8.13 -13.27 -10.01
N ARG A 190 -8.75 -13.39 -11.20
CA ARG A 190 -8.28 -14.27 -12.28
C ARG A 190 -6.84 -13.93 -12.69
N ARG A 191 -6.56 -12.64 -12.89
CA ARG A 191 -5.21 -12.17 -13.23
C ARG A 191 -4.16 -12.60 -12.20
N VAL A 192 -4.52 -12.54 -10.91
CA VAL A 192 -3.62 -12.95 -9.82
C VAL A 192 -3.44 -14.47 -9.77
N VAL A 193 -4.50 -15.24 -10.04
CA VAL A 193 -4.42 -16.71 -10.16
C VAL A 193 -3.49 -17.11 -11.30
N ASP A 194 -3.63 -16.48 -12.46
CA ASP A 194 -2.77 -16.73 -13.63
C ASP A 194 -1.30 -16.38 -13.33
N LEU A 195 -1.07 -15.27 -12.60
CA LEU A 195 0.26 -14.87 -12.16
C LEU A 195 0.88 -15.92 -11.21
N GLU A 196 0.12 -16.41 -10.24
CA GLU A 196 0.57 -17.44 -9.31
C GLU A 196 0.91 -18.74 -10.05
N ALA A 197 0.04 -19.19 -10.97
CA ALA A 197 0.26 -20.39 -11.78
C ALA A 197 1.53 -20.29 -12.60
N LYS A 198 1.74 -19.18 -13.35
CA LYS A 198 2.95 -18.93 -14.14
C LYS A 198 4.22 -18.90 -13.26
N ASN A 199 4.13 -18.38 -12.04
CA ASN A 199 5.27 -18.41 -11.12
C ASN A 199 5.59 -19.82 -10.65
N ILE A 200 4.58 -20.61 -10.30
CA ILE A 200 4.75 -22.02 -9.88
C ILE A 200 5.43 -22.82 -10.97
N GLU A 201 4.94 -22.73 -12.21
CA GLU A 201 5.51 -23.42 -13.37
C GLU A 201 6.97 -23.00 -13.61
N TYR A 202 7.23 -21.70 -13.69
CA TYR A 202 8.58 -21.13 -13.87
C TYR A 202 9.58 -21.59 -12.81
N ARG A 203 9.13 -21.72 -11.57
CA ARG A 203 9.98 -22.20 -10.47
C ARG A 203 10.22 -23.72 -10.56
N LYS A 204 9.19 -24.48 -10.92
CA LYS A 204 9.30 -25.92 -11.12
C LYS A 204 10.30 -26.28 -12.24
N GLU A 205 10.24 -25.60 -13.38
CA GLU A 205 11.21 -25.73 -14.48
C GLU A 205 12.67 -25.53 -14.04
N ARG A 206 12.89 -24.80 -12.95
CA ARG A 206 14.22 -24.48 -12.38
C ARG A 206 14.57 -25.29 -11.13
N GLY A 207 13.84 -26.34 -10.85
CA GLY A 207 14.03 -27.16 -9.64
C GLY A 207 13.82 -26.43 -8.33
N LYS A 208 13.05 -25.30 -8.33
CA LYS A 208 12.77 -24.51 -7.13
C LYS A 208 11.40 -24.82 -6.57
N ASN A 209 11.28 -24.75 -5.24
CA ASN A 209 9.98 -24.92 -4.57
C ASN A 209 8.96 -23.87 -5.07
N PRO A 210 7.67 -24.22 -5.25
CA PRO A 210 6.61 -23.30 -5.61
C PRO A 210 6.47 -22.17 -4.59
N MET A 211 6.05 -21.01 -5.06
CA MET A 211 5.69 -19.88 -4.19
C MET A 211 4.21 -19.58 -4.34
N TYR A 212 3.51 -19.58 -3.22
CA TYR A 212 2.08 -19.29 -3.15
C TYR A 212 1.87 -17.88 -2.61
N LEU A 213 0.88 -17.18 -3.11
CA LEU A 213 0.52 -15.84 -2.61
C LEU A 213 -0.13 -15.91 -1.25
N TYR A 214 -0.97 -16.92 -1.00
CA TYR A 214 -1.50 -17.15 0.35
C TYR A 214 -0.53 -18.02 1.15
N GLN A 215 0.30 -17.37 1.94
CA GLN A 215 1.44 -18.00 2.61
C GLN A 215 1.07 -18.94 3.76
N ASN A 216 -0.13 -18.80 4.36
CA ASN A 216 -0.55 -19.62 5.50
C ASN A 216 -0.84 -21.08 5.10
N ARG A 217 -0.93 -21.36 3.79
CA ARG A 217 -1.13 -22.70 3.24
C ARG A 217 -0.27 -22.89 2.00
N LYS A 218 0.27 -24.09 1.83
CA LYS A 218 1.00 -24.48 0.61
C LYS A 218 0.01 -24.93 -0.47
N ALA A 219 -0.91 -24.05 -0.85
CA ALA A 219 -1.96 -24.30 -1.83
C ALA A 219 -2.19 -23.09 -2.72
N THR A 220 -2.65 -23.31 -3.95
CA THR A 220 -2.98 -22.24 -4.90
C THR A 220 -4.19 -21.44 -4.45
N LEU A 221 -4.28 -20.18 -4.88
CA LEU A 221 -5.40 -19.30 -4.51
C LEU A 221 -6.79 -19.91 -4.81
N PRO A 222 -7.06 -20.55 -5.96
CA PRO A 222 -8.35 -21.20 -6.19
C PRO A 222 -8.67 -22.23 -5.09
N ASN A 223 -7.73 -23.11 -4.78
CA ASN A 223 -7.94 -24.15 -3.77
C ASN A 223 -8.22 -23.55 -2.39
N VAL A 224 -7.47 -22.51 -2.02
CA VAL A 224 -7.63 -21.84 -0.71
C VAL A 224 -8.97 -21.12 -0.61
N VAL A 225 -9.44 -20.49 -1.69
CA VAL A 225 -10.68 -19.68 -1.70
C VAL A 225 -11.91 -20.57 -1.84
N ASP A 226 -11.80 -21.73 -2.55
CA ASP A 226 -12.89 -22.68 -2.78
C ASP A 226 -13.11 -23.65 -1.61
N GLU A 227 -12.10 -23.84 -0.73
CA GLU A 227 -12.31 -24.67 0.45
C GLU A 227 -13.51 -24.14 1.27
N LYS A 228 -14.52 -25.01 1.42
CA LYS A 228 -15.64 -24.82 2.37
C LYS A 228 -15.07 -24.89 3.78
N GLN A 229 -14.47 -23.82 4.26
CA GLN A 229 -14.04 -23.76 5.65
C GLN A 229 -15.26 -23.62 6.57
N ARG A 230 -15.32 -24.48 7.57
CA ARG A 230 -16.10 -24.23 8.79
C ARG A 230 -15.80 -22.80 9.23
N GLN A 231 -16.85 -22.00 9.41
CA GLN A 231 -16.78 -20.66 9.99
C GLN A 231 -16.23 -20.76 11.41
N ILE A 232 -14.92 -20.74 11.54
CA ILE A 232 -14.29 -20.34 12.79
C ILE A 232 -14.25 -18.83 12.71
N PHE A 233 -14.88 -18.17 13.66
CA PHE A 233 -15.04 -16.73 13.82
C PHE A 233 -13.78 -15.98 13.33
N GLU A 234 -13.78 -15.53 12.07
CA GLU A 234 -12.87 -14.49 11.60
C GLU A 234 -13.45 -13.18 12.13
N GLN A 235 -12.93 -12.71 13.24
CA GLN A 235 -13.10 -11.31 13.59
C GLN A 235 -12.52 -10.48 12.45
N ASP A 236 -13.35 -9.67 11.81
CA ASP A 236 -13.00 -8.77 10.70
C ASP A 236 -12.10 -7.59 11.14
N GLU A 237 -11.35 -7.74 12.21
CA GLU A 237 -10.30 -6.81 12.57
C GLU A 237 -9.10 -7.02 11.64
N TYR A 238 -9.07 -6.20 10.61
CA TYR A 238 -7.94 -6.12 9.69
C TYR A 238 -6.67 -5.78 10.45
N PRO A 239 -5.61 -6.61 10.38
CA PRO A 239 -4.33 -6.16 10.90
C PRO A 239 -3.90 -4.90 10.16
N PRO A 240 -3.15 -4.03 10.81
CA PRO A 240 -2.57 -2.86 10.17
C PRO A 240 -1.81 -3.25 8.90
N CYS A 241 -1.82 -2.36 7.90
CA CYS A 241 -1.07 -2.59 6.67
C CYS A 241 0.42 -2.77 7.00
N GLN A 242 0.95 -3.97 6.80
CA GLN A 242 2.37 -4.24 7.02
C GLN A 242 3.27 -3.71 5.90
N CYS A 243 2.70 -2.95 4.96
CA CYS A 243 3.43 -2.25 3.90
C CYS A 243 4.09 -0.95 4.40
N GLY A 244 4.47 -0.85 5.67
CA GLY A 244 5.24 0.30 6.15
C GLY A 244 6.49 0.50 5.27
N LEU A 245 6.69 1.72 4.81
CA LEU A 245 7.89 2.18 4.11
C LEU A 245 9.16 1.84 4.89
#